data_f584215f3b7d34252a8eec4eafe3ddd6
#
_entry.id   f584215f3b7d34252a8eec4eafe3ddd6
#
_cell.length_a   1.000
_cell.length_b   1.000
_cell.length_c   1.000
_cell.angle_alpha   90.00
_cell.angle_beta   90.00
_cell.angle_gamma   90.00
#
_symmetry.space_group_name_H-M   'P 1'
#
loop_
_entity.id
_entity.type
_entity.pdbx_description
1 polymer ?
#
loop_
_entity_poly.entity_id
_entity_poly.type
_entity_poly.pdbx_seq_one_letter_code
_entity_poly.pdbx_strand_id
1 'polypeptide(L)'
;YNVKSVYFAIIDDNPVIHKVKEVYIVKGSQVARYLENSTVDIYNHRKMINISRRQIINNMKYTIIIPDQVQVSNILREVFNVANSIEVLTGIRGILTSNKLWELLVACKLGHRINPEQRKHDAYDQQGRTYEYKVTKKYAWKFQDISENVLESYIQDEKIILAVVDKKEFIVEAIYVCDPRAIVK
;
A
#
# COMPACT_ATOMS: atom_id res chain seq x y z
N TYR A 1 -8.47 -21.82 -13.49
CA TYR A 1 -7.11 -21.31 -13.18
C TYR A 1 -6.24 -22.50 -12.79
N ASN A 2 -5.16 -22.74 -13.56
CA ASN A 2 -4.30 -23.90 -13.35
C ASN A 2 -3.08 -23.50 -12.52
N VAL A 3 -3.31 -23.19 -11.24
CA VAL A 3 -2.23 -22.83 -10.29
C VAL A 3 -1.49 -24.10 -9.88
N LYS A 4 -0.22 -24.23 -10.26
CA LYS A 4 0.60 -25.41 -9.94
C LYS A 4 0.95 -25.47 -8.44
N SER A 5 1.31 -24.33 -7.84
CA SER A 5 1.72 -24.26 -6.43
C SER A 5 1.26 -22.94 -5.81
N VAL A 6 0.96 -22.97 -4.52
CA VAL A 6 0.67 -21.81 -3.67
C VAL A 6 1.74 -21.74 -2.60
N TYR A 7 2.25 -20.54 -2.33
CA TYR A 7 3.30 -20.27 -1.36
C TYR A 7 2.71 -19.48 -0.20
N PHE A 8 2.84 -20.02 1.01
CA PHE A 8 2.44 -19.35 2.25
C PHE A 8 3.70 -18.99 3.02
N ALA A 9 3.99 -17.71 3.17
CA ALA A 9 5.14 -17.23 3.90
C ALA A 9 4.76 -16.85 5.35
N ILE A 10 5.53 -17.33 6.31
CA ILE A 10 5.48 -16.88 7.71
C ILE A 10 6.57 -15.85 7.92
N ILE A 11 6.17 -14.66 8.30
CA ILE A 11 7.07 -13.51 8.55
C ILE A 11 7.29 -13.38 10.05
N ASP A 12 8.48 -12.91 10.45
CA ASP A 12 8.78 -12.59 11.83
C ASP A 12 8.01 -11.33 12.26
N ASP A 13 7.30 -11.41 13.38
CA ASP A 13 6.58 -10.27 13.96
C ASP A 13 7.53 -9.25 14.64
N ASN A 14 8.83 -9.56 14.72
CA ASN A 14 9.79 -8.63 15.30
C ASN A 14 9.97 -7.42 14.37
N PRO A 15 9.59 -6.20 14.80
CA PRO A 15 9.66 -5.00 13.98
C PRO A 15 11.07 -4.63 13.53
N VAL A 16 12.10 -5.25 14.12
CA VAL A 16 13.50 -4.98 13.79
C VAL A 16 14.05 -5.95 12.76
N ILE A 17 13.46 -7.13 12.59
CA ILE A 17 14.12 -8.22 11.82
C ILE A 17 13.41 -8.53 10.50
N HIS A 18 12.13 -8.25 10.31
CA HIS A 18 11.34 -8.50 9.08
C HIS A 18 11.84 -9.69 8.22
N LYS A 19 12.01 -10.85 8.86
CA LYS A 19 12.57 -12.04 8.23
C LYS A 19 11.45 -13.01 7.86
N VAL A 20 11.49 -13.56 6.66
CA VAL A 20 10.67 -14.73 6.31
C VAL A 20 11.22 -15.93 7.06
N LYS A 21 10.45 -16.47 8.02
CA LYS A 21 10.84 -17.64 8.83
C LYS A 21 10.72 -18.94 8.06
N GLU A 22 9.58 -19.11 7.42
CA GLU A 22 9.22 -20.36 6.77
C GLU A 22 8.37 -20.06 5.53
N VAL A 23 8.52 -20.84 4.49
CA VAL A 23 7.63 -20.85 3.32
C VAL A 23 7.07 -22.25 3.14
N TYR A 24 5.77 -22.38 3.20
CA TYR A 24 5.06 -23.61 2.89
C TYR A 24 4.67 -23.62 1.42
N ILE A 25 5.10 -24.64 0.68
CA ILE A 25 4.72 -24.84 -0.71
C ILE A 25 3.67 -25.95 -0.75
N VAL A 26 2.47 -25.61 -1.22
CA VAL A 26 1.32 -26.51 -1.32
C VAL A 26 0.89 -26.61 -2.78
N LYS A 27 0.53 -27.82 -3.25
CA LYS A 27 -0.05 -27.98 -4.58
C LYS A 27 -1.35 -27.19 -4.71
N GLY A 28 -1.49 -26.42 -5.80
CA GLY A 28 -2.67 -25.57 -6.03
C GLY A 28 -3.99 -26.34 -5.96
N SER A 29 -4.01 -27.59 -6.45
CA SER A 29 -5.20 -28.45 -6.38
C SER A 29 -5.64 -28.82 -4.93
N GLN A 30 -4.72 -28.88 -3.98
CA GLN A 30 -5.04 -29.14 -2.58
C GLN A 30 -5.64 -27.88 -1.93
N VAL A 31 -5.08 -26.71 -2.25
CA VAL A 31 -5.65 -25.44 -1.79
C VAL A 31 -7.04 -25.23 -2.36
N ALA A 32 -7.25 -25.48 -3.65
CA ALA A 32 -8.56 -25.38 -4.28
C ALA A 32 -9.60 -26.28 -3.58
N ARG A 33 -9.25 -27.55 -3.35
CA ARG A 33 -10.14 -28.51 -2.64
C ARG A 33 -10.44 -28.05 -1.20
N TYR A 34 -9.45 -27.50 -0.50
CA TYR A 34 -9.66 -26.96 0.84
C TYR A 34 -10.64 -25.77 0.82
N LEU A 35 -10.47 -24.86 -0.15
CA LEU A 35 -11.33 -23.69 -0.31
C LEU A 35 -12.78 -24.06 -0.67
N GLU A 36 -12.98 -25.10 -1.48
CA GLU A 36 -14.31 -25.61 -1.85
C GLU A 36 -15.09 -26.11 -0.62
N ASN A 37 -14.41 -26.69 0.37
CA ASN A 37 -14.99 -27.25 1.58
C ASN A 37 -14.96 -26.30 2.79
N SER A 38 -14.51 -25.08 2.64
CA SER A 38 -14.36 -24.13 3.75
C SER A 38 -15.53 -23.14 3.79
N THR A 39 -15.90 -22.72 5.00
CA THR A 39 -16.84 -21.60 5.19
C THR A 39 -16.21 -20.32 4.63
N VAL A 40 -16.94 -19.61 3.81
CA VAL A 40 -16.47 -18.42 3.11
C VAL A 40 -17.09 -17.18 3.74
N ASP A 41 -16.25 -16.28 4.23
CA ASP A 41 -16.70 -14.95 4.60
C ASP A 41 -16.85 -14.09 3.35
N ILE A 42 -17.97 -13.37 3.25
CA ILE A 42 -18.20 -12.43 2.15
C ILE A 42 -17.92 -11.02 2.67
N TYR A 43 -16.84 -10.41 2.21
CA TYR A 43 -16.50 -9.03 2.50
C TYR A 43 -16.41 -8.23 1.20
N ASN A 44 -17.15 -7.13 1.11
CA ASN A 44 -17.21 -6.26 -0.08
C ASN A 44 -17.39 -7.03 -1.41
N HIS A 45 -18.33 -7.96 -1.45
CA HIS A 45 -18.63 -8.85 -2.60
C HIS A 45 -17.46 -9.76 -3.02
N ARG A 46 -16.43 -9.90 -2.20
CA ARG A 46 -15.32 -10.83 -2.42
C ARG A 46 -15.39 -11.98 -1.41
N LYS A 47 -15.18 -13.18 -1.91
CA LYS A 47 -15.00 -14.35 -1.05
C LYS A 47 -13.61 -14.29 -0.42
N MET A 48 -13.54 -14.27 0.90
CA MET A 48 -12.29 -14.26 1.64
C MET A 48 -12.20 -15.49 2.55
N ILE A 49 -11.08 -16.15 2.53
CA ILE A 49 -10.79 -17.28 3.41
C ILE A 49 -9.40 -17.06 4.01
N ASN A 50 -9.33 -17.09 5.32
CA ASN A 50 -8.06 -17.05 6.04
C ASN A 50 -7.57 -18.48 6.25
N ILE A 51 -6.34 -18.78 5.81
CA ILE A 51 -5.70 -20.07 6.01
C ILE A 51 -4.57 -19.90 7.01
N SER A 52 -4.74 -20.46 8.21
CA SER A 52 -3.71 -20.45 9.24
C SER A 52 -2.62 -21.51 8.99
N ARG A 53 -1.43 -21.32 9.58
CA ARG A 53 -0.35 -22.33 9.58
C ARG A 53 -0.85 -23.71 10.05
N ARG A 54 -1.67 -23.75 11.10
CA ARG A 54 -2.24 -24.99 11.64
C ARG A 54 -3.11 -25.71 10.61
N GLN A 55 -3.89 -24.96 9.83
CA GLN A 55 -4.72 -25.53 8.77
C GLN A 55 -3.89 -26.11 7.62
N ILE A 56 -2.77 -25.47 7.26
CA ILE A 56 -1.83 -26.00 6.27
C ILE A 56 -1.25 -27.33 6.77
N ILE A 57 -0.71 -27.34 8.00
CA ILE A 57 -0.06 -28.53 8.59
C ILE A 57 -1.03 -29.69 8.70
N ASN A 58 -2.25 -29.46 9.16
CA ASN A 58 -3.22 -30.51 9.45
C ASN A 58 -3.95 -31.06 8.21
N ASN A 59 -4.12 -30.25 7.17
CA ASN A 59 -5.03 -30.57 6.07
C ASN A 59 -4.36 -30.68 4.69
N MET A 60 -3.08 -30.33 4.56
CA MET A 60 -2.41 -30.27 3.26
C MET A 60 -1.08 -31.00 3.28
N LYS A 61 -0.69 -31.59 2.15
CA LYS A 61 0.68 -32.02 1.94
C LYS A 61 1.49 -30.82 1.48
N TYR A 62 2.60 -30.55 2.17
CA TYR A 62 3.42 -29.35 1.92
C TYR A 62 4.91 -29.69 1.92
N THR A 63 5.68 -28.79 1.31
CA THR A 63 7.14 -28.73 1.47
C THR A 63 7.47 -27.46 2.21
N ILE A 64 8.33 -27.52 3.22
CA ILE A 64 8.86 -26.33 3.90
C ILE A 64 10.17 -25.92 3.25
N ILE A 65 10.31 -24.64 2.97
CA ILE A 65 11.58 -23.99 2.67
C ILE A 65 11.85 -22.96 3.77
N ILE A 66 13.03 -23.03 4.35
CA ILE A 66 13.56 -21.97 5.22
C ILE A 66 14.50 -21.15 4.33
N PRO A 67 14.10 -19.93 3.93
CA PRO A 67 14.91 -19.16 3.00
C PRO A 67 16.22 -18.74 3.64
N ASP A 68 17.33 -19.18 3.10
CA ASP A 68 18.65 -18.64 3.41
C ASP A 68 19.08 -17.63 2.33
N GLN A 69 18.38 -16.51 2.29
CA GLN A 69 18.72 -15.42 1.38
C GLN A 69 19.28 -14.23 2.17
N VAL A 70 20.43 -14.46 2.82
CA VAL A 70 21.07 -13.45 3.69
C VAL A 70 21.26 -12.11 2.98
N GLN A 71 21.70 -12.10 1.72
CA GLN A 71 21.87 -10.87 0.95
C GLN A 71 20.55 -10.14 0.71
N VAL A 72 19.51 -10.84 0.24
CA VAL A 72 18.19 -10.25 -0.02
C VAL A 72 17.57 -9.74 1.28
N SER A 73 17.68 -10.52 2.37
CA SER A 73 17.19 -10.09 3.69
C SER A 73 17.90 -8.85 4.20
N ASN A 74 19.20 -8.70 3.96
CA ASN A 74 19.96 -7.52 4.35
C ASN A 74 19.53 -6.29 3.55
N ILE A 75 19.38 -6.41 2.24
CA ILE A 75 18.89 -5.32 1.38
C ILE A 75 17.49 -4.88 1.79
N LEU A 76 16.58 -5.84 2.04
CA LEU A 76 15.22 -5.52 2.51
C LEU A 76 15.22 -4.79 3.85
N ARG A 77 16.15 -5.16 4.75
CA ARG A 77 16.33 -4.45 6.03
C ARG A 77 16.80 -3.02 5.83
N GLU A 78 17.73 -2.79 4.90
CA GLU A 78 18.21 -1.45 4.55
C GLU A 78 17.06 -0.59 4.00
N VAL A 79 16.27 -1.12 3.08
CA VAL A 79 15.06 -0.44 2.54
C VAL A 79 14.10 -0.08 3.67
N PHE A 80 13.86 -1.01 4.60
CA PHE A 80 13.01 -0.76 5.76
C PHE A 80 13.58 0.32 6.68
N ASN A 81 14.87 0.30 6.96
CA ASN A 81 15.52 1.32 7.80
C ASN A 81 15.44 2.71 7.18
N VAL A 82 15.64 2.81 5.86
CA VAL A 82 15.48 4.07 5.13
C VAL A 82 14.03 4.55 5.19
N ALA A 83 13.05 3.67 4.95
CA ALA A 83 11.64 4.01 5.05
C ALA A 83 11.27 4.50 6.46
N ASN A 84 11.73 3.81 7.50
CA ASN A 84 11.51 4.22 8.90
C ASN A 84 12.15 5.58 9.20
N SER A 85 13.33 5.87 8.66
CA SER A 85 13.94 7.19 8.78
C SER A 85 13.10 8.29 8.14
N ILE A 86 12.50 8.02 6.97
CA ILE A 86 11.56 8.95 6.32
C ILE A 86 10.32 9.15 7.20
N GLU A 87 9.76 8.07 7.76
CA GLU A 87 8.59 8.15 8.66
C GLU A 87 8.87 9.00 9.89
N VAL A 88 10.05 8.85 10.50
CA VAL A 88 10.48 9.65 11.65
C VAL A 88 10.62 11.14 11.29
N LEU A 89 11.24 11.44 10.13
CA LEU A 89 11.49 12.82 9.70
C LEU A 89 10.20 13.55 9.27
N THR A 90 9.24 12.83 8.72
CA THR A 90 8.02 13.42 8.14
C THR A 90 6.78 13.25 9.01
N GLY A 91 6.82 12.34 9.98
CA GLY A 91 5.65 11.93 10.79
C GLY A 91 4.65 11.05 10.03
N ILE A 92 4.89 10.75 8.75
CA ILE A 92 4.05 9.86 7.95
C ILE A 92 4.24 8.43 8.44
N ARG A 93 3.19 7.63 8.44
CA ARG A 93 3.25 6.20 8.74
C ARG A 93 2.88 5.36 7.51
N GLY A 94 3.49 4.19 7.38
CA GLY A 94 3.17 3.24 6.31
C GLY A 94 3.72 3.63 4.94
N ILE A 95 4.90 4.26 4.89
CA ILE A 95 5.52 4.75 3.66
C ILE A 95 5.71 3.63 2.61
N LEU A 96 5.99 2.41 3.03
CA LEU A 96 6.15 1.25 2.14
C LEU A 96 4.84 0.54 1.79
N THR A 97 3.76 0.78 2.54
CA THR A 97 2.52 0.00 2.44
C THR A 97 1.37 0.71 1.72
N SER A 98 1.56 1.99 1.38
CA SER A 98 0.53 2.84 0.78
C SER A 98 1.08 3.69 -0.37
N ASN A 99 0.25 4.59 -0.91
CA ASN A 99 0.69 5.59 -1.90
C ASN A 99 1.49 6.75 -1.28
N LYS A 100 1.75 6.73 0.02
CA LYS A 100 2.40 7.80 0.78
C LYS A 100 3.78 8.21 0.24
N LEU A 101 4.55 7.22 -0.19
CA LEU A 101 5.85 7.49 -0.82
C LEU A 101 5.72 8.38 -2.06
N TRP A 102 4.67 8.16 -2.86
CA TRP A 102 4.43 8.92 -4.08
C TRP A 102 3.85 10.30 -3.81
N GLU A 103 2.98 10.43 -2.82
CA GLU A 103 2.46 11.70 -2.33
C GLU A 103 3.61 12.55 -1.76
N LEU A 104 4.52 11.94 -0.98
CA LEU A 104 5.72 12.61 -0.47
C LEU A 104 6.63 13.09 -1.61
N LEU A 105 6.84 12.26 -2.65
CA LEU A 105 7.65 12.66 -3.81
C LEU A 105 7.04 13.88 -4.52
N VAL A 106 5.71 13.91 -4.69
CA VAL A 106 5.00 15.05 -5.28
C VAL A 106 5.11 16.29 -4.38
N ALA A 107 4.94 16.12 -3.06
CA ALA A 107 5.09 17.21 -2.09
C ALA A 107 6.50 17.81 -2.13
N CYS A 108 7.55 17.00 -2.17
CA CYS A 108 8.92 17.46 -2.33
C CYS A 108 9.12 18.28 -3.62
N LYS A 109 8.50 17.87 -4.74
CA LYS A 109 8.55 18.61 -6.00
C LYS A 109 7.88 19.98 -5.93
N LEU A 110 6.79 20.08 -5.16
CA LEU A 110 6.03 21.32 -4.99
C LEU A 110 6.52 22.20 -3.84
N GLY A 111 7.45 21.72 -3.02
CA GLY A 111 7.89 22.42 -1.80
C GLY A 111 6.81 22.44 -0.70
N HIS A 112 5.89 21.49 -0.75
CA HIS A 112 4.84 21.32 0.25
C HIS A 112 5.30 20.41 1.39
N ARG A 113 4.65 20.54 2.54
CA ARG A 113 4.80 19.63 3.68
C ARG A 113 3.62 18.66 3.68
N ILE A 114 3.88 17.37 3.76
CA ILE A 114 2.84 16.36 3.92
C ILE A 114 2.17 16.52 5.29
N ASN A 115 0.84 16.34 5.32
CA ASN A 115 0.09 16.26 6.55
C ASN A 115 0.28 14.87 7.20
N PRO A 116 0.94 14.77 8.36
CA PRO A 116 1.19 13.47 9.00
C PRO A 116 -0.09 12.73 9.39
N GLU A 117 -1.12 13.47 9.77
CA GLU A 117 -2.40 12.89 10.18
C GLU A 117 -3.21 12.37 9.00
N GLN A 118 -3.02 12.95 7.81
CA GLN A 118 -3.71 12.62 6.55
C GLN A 118 -5.23 12.51 6.70
N ARG A 119 -5.77 13.34 7.56
CA ARG A 119 -7.19 13.57 7.75
C ARG A 119 -7.55 14.89 7.11
N LYS A 120 -8.58 14.91 6.29
CA LYS A 120 -9.13 16.06 5.56
C LYS A 120 -8.31 16.52 4.35
N HIS A 121 -6.99 16.64 4.44
CA HIS A 121 -6.11 17.08 3.35
C HIS A 121 -4.75 16.37 3.44
N ASP A 122 -4.06 16.23 2.32
CA ASP A 122 -2.81 15.48 2.21
C ASP A 122 -1.57 16.32 2.50
N ALA A 123 -1.59 17.61 2.18
CA ALA A 123 -0.43 18.49 2.32
C ALA A 123 -0.81 19.96 2.57
N TYR A 124 0.19 20.74 2.97
CA TYR A 124 0.10 22.21 3.08
C TYR A 124 1.39 22.87 2.61
N ASP A 125 1.26 24.10 2.12
CA ASP A 125 2.41 24.92 1.74
C ASP A 125 2.98 25.72 2.93
N GLN A 126 3.94 26.60 2.63
CA GLN A 126 4.57 27.44 3.64
C GLN A 126 3.62 28.49 4.24
N GLN A 127 2.52 28.82 3.55
CA GLN A 127 1.48 29.74 3.99
C GLN A 127 0.37 29.04 4.76
N GLY A 128 0.44 27.70 4.92
CA GLY A 128 -0.57 26.92 5.62
C GLY A 128 -1.81 26.62 4.77
N ARG A 129 -1.79 26.88 3.46
CA ARG A 129 -2.86 26.51 2.53
C ARG A 129 -2.83 25.01 2.31
N THR A 130 -3.98 24.38 2.27
CA THR A 130 -4.13 22.92 2.21
C THR A 130 -4.35 22.41 0.79
N TYR A 131 -3.96 21.16 0.55
CA TYR A 131 -3.96 20.52 -0.76
C TYR A 131 -4.36 19.06 -0.65
N GLU A 132 -5.25 18.62 -1.55
CA GLU A 132 -5.55 17.21 -1.77
C GLU A 132 -4.69 16.67 -2.91
N TYR A 133 -4.14 15.45 -2.75
CA TYR A 133 -3.32 14.80 -3.76
C TYR A 133 -4.00 13.57 -4.33
N LYS A 134 -3.98 13.42 -5.64
CA LYS A 134 -4.37 12.20 -6.33
C LYS A 134 -3.21 11.76 -7.22
N VAL A 135 -2.52 10.72 -6.82
CA VAL A 135 -1.33 10.21 -7.51
C VAL A 135 -1.66 8.94 -8.28
N THR A 136 -1.27 8.89 -9.54
CA THR A 136 -1.50 7.74 -10.43
C THR A 136 -0.27 7.43 -11.28
N LYS A 137 -0.20 6.22 -11.83
CA LYS A 137 0.77 5.81 -12.88
C LYS A 137 0.21 5.94 -14.30
N LYS A 138 -1.03 6.38 -14.43
CA LYS A 138 -1.74 6.55 -15.72
C LYS A 138 -2.47 7.88 -15.67
N TYR A 139 -2.71 8.51 -16.80
CA TYR A 139 -3.45 9.76 -16.91
C TYR A 139 -4.97 9.58 -16.64
N ALA A 140 -5.28 8.89 -15.53
CA ALA A 140 -6.65 8.66 -15.05
C ALA A 140 -6.62 8.57 -13.51
N TRP A 141 -7.33 9.49 -12.86
CA TRP A 141 -7.42 9.59 -11.42
C TRP A 141 -8.77 9.06 -10.94
N LYS A 142 -8.75 8.34 -9.82
CA LYS A 142 -9.96 7.81 -9.18
C LYS A 142 -10.19 8.57 -7.89
N PHE A 143 -11.40 9.05 -7.73
CA PHE A 143 -11.93 9.57 -6.49
C PHE A 143 -12.81 8.47 -5.89
N GLN A 144 -12.46 7.98 -4.71
CA GLN A 144 -13.14 6.88 -4.02
C GLN A 144 -13.79 7.41 -2.74
N ASP A 145 -14.80 6.68 -2.27
CA ASP A 145 -15.50 6.95 -1.01
C ASP A 145 -16.04 8.39 -0.89
N ILE A 146 -16.58 8.88 -2.00
CA ILE A 146 -17.09 10.26 -2.12
C ILE A 146 -18.40 10.35 -1.34
N SER A 147 -18.34 10.90 -0.12
CA SER A 147 -19.48 11.36 0.66
C SER A 147 -19.56 12.90 0.59
N GLU A 148 -20.69 13.48 1.00
CA GLU A 148 -20.85 14.95 1.09
C GLU A 148 -19.73 15.58 1.93
N ASN A 149 -19.40 14.99 3.08
CA ASN A 149 -18.33 15.48 3.94
C ASN A 149 -16.96 15.47 3.25
N VAL A 150 -16.68 14.47 2.38
CA VAL A 150 -15.43 14.40 1.61
C VAL A 150 -15.42 15.46 0.53
N LEU A 151 -16.54 15.69 -0.17
CA LEU A 151 -16.66 16.76 -1.16
C LEU A 151 -16.48 18.15 -0.52
N GLU A 152 -17.10 18.37 0.65
CA GLU A 152 -16.91 19.60 1.42
C GLU A 152 -15.45 19.81 1.83
N SER A 153 -14.74 18.73 2.23
CA SER A 153 -13.31 18.84 2.55
C SER A 153 -12.47 19.24 1.34
N TYR A 154 -12.78 18.70 0.16
CA TYR A 154 -12.08 19.06 -1.08
C TYR A 154 -12.29 20.53 -1.46
N ILE A 155 -13.51 21.07 -1.27
CA ILE A 155 -13.82 22.49 -1.57
C ILE A 155 -13.05 23.43 -0.62
N GLN A 156 -12.67 22.97 0.57
CA GLN A 156 -11.87 23.75 1.52
C GLN A 156 -10.40 23.82 1.16
N ASP A 157 -9.91 22.91 0.31
CA ASP A 157 -8.53 22.92 -0.15
C ASP A 157 -8.28 24.07 -1.15
N GLU A 158 -7.07 24.62 -1.10
CA GLU A 158 -6.64 25.66 -2.07
C GLU A 158 -6.64 25.09 -3.48
N LYS A 159 -6.10 23.88 -3.66
CA LYS A 159 -6.07 23.16 -4.94
C LYS A 159 -6.12 21.65 -4.73
N ILE A 160 -6.57 20.95 -5.77
CA ILE A 160 -6.39 19.50 -5.93
C ILE A 160 -5.21 19.26 -6.88
N ILE A 161 -4.25 18.49 -6.44
CA ILE A 161 -3.05 18.13 -7.19
C ILE A 161 -3.25 16.75 -7.81
N LEU A 162 -3.31 16.70 -9.14
CA LEU A 162 -3.41 15.49 -9.90
C LEU A 162 -2.03 15.17 -10.49
N ALA A 163 -1.32 14.18 -9.93
CA ALA A 163 0.03 13.84 -10.32
C ALA A 163 0.12 12.51 -11.05
N VAL A 164 0.99 12.43 -12.04
CA VAL A 164 1.38 11.21 -12.74
C VAL A 164 2.82 10.89 -12.37
N VAL A 165 3.07 9.64 -11.97
CA VAL A 165 4.39 9.17 -11.54
C VAL A 165 4.82 7.94 -12.35
N ASP A 166 6.10 7.94 -12.77
CA ASP A 166 6.75 6.71 -13.20
C ASP A 166 7.33 5.98 -11.99
N LYS A 167 6.75 4.80 -11.71
CA LYS A 167 7.16 4.00 -10.56
C LYS A 167 8.45 3.22 -10.79
N LYS A 168 8.92 3.10 -12.03
CA LYS A 168 10.19 2.43 -12.36
C LYS A 168 11.36 3.37 -12.19
N GLU A 169 11.21 4.58 -12.76
CA GLU A 169 12.25 5.60 -12.73
C GLU A 169 12.22 6.46 -11.45
N PHE A 170 11.22 6.26 -10.60
CA PHE A 170 10.99 7.02 -9.37
C PHE A 170 10.92 8.54 -9.62
N ILE A 171 10.16 8.94 -10.63
CA ILE A 171 9.98 10.36 -10.99
C ILE A 171 8.50 10.77 -11.03
N VAL A 172 8.29 12.08 -10.92
CA VAL A 172 7.00 12.72 -11.21
C VAL A 172 7.03 13.18 -12.67
N GLU A 173 6.19 12.59 -13.51
CA GLU A 173 6.10 12.89 -14.95
C GLU A 173 5.32 14.17 -15.22
N ALA A 174 4.18 14.33 -14.53
CA ALA A 174 3.29 15.47 -14.73
C ALA A 174 2.55 15.83 -13.44
N ILE A 175 2.29 17.12 -13.27
CA ILE A 175 1.45 17.67 -12.18
C ILE A 175 0.43 18.60 -12.81
N TYR A 176 -0.84 18.36 -12.50
CA TYR A 176 -1.98 19.24 -12.86
C TYR A 176 -2.52 19.84 -11.58
N VAL A 177 -2.65 21.15 -11.57
CA VAL A 177 -3.18 21.93 -10.44
C VAL A 177 -4.61 22.33 -10.77
N CYS A 178 -5.56 21.76 -10.05
CA CYS A 178 -6.98 21.93 -10.35
C CYS A 178 -7.69 22.74 -9.26
N ASP A 179 -8.65 23.56 -9.69
CA ASP A 179 -9.58 24.17 -8.74
C ASP A 179 -10.53 23.10 -8.20
N PRO A 180 -10.67 22.96 -6.87
CA PRO A 180 -11.58 21.97 -6.28
C PRO A 180 -13.00 22.07 -6.81
N ARG A 181 -13.51 23.28 -7.03
CA ARG A 181 -14.88 23.53 -7.55
C ARG A 181 -15.08 23.07 -8.99
N ALA A 182 -13.99 22.91 -9.75
CA ALA A 182 -14.08 22.36 -11.11
C ALA A 182 -14.24 20.84 -11.13
N ILE A 183 -13.83 20.17 -10.05
CA ILE A 183 -13.86 18.70 -9.90
C ILE A 183 -15.12 18.27 -9.16
N VAL A 184 -15.52 19.04 -8.14
CA VAL A 184 -16.72 18.81 -7.32
C VAL A 184 -17.90 19.56 -7.96
N LYS A 185 -18.46 19.00 -9.02
CA LYS A 185 -19.68 19.52 -9.68
C LYS A 185 -20.85 18.56 -9.52
#